data_e33e437199e7762b8205aed51f6109d3
#
_entry.id   e33e437199e7762b8205aed51f6109d3
#
_cell.length_a   1.000
_cell.length_b   1.000
_cell.length_c   1.000
_cell.angle_alpha   90.00
_cell.angle_beta   90.00
_cell.angle_gamma   90.00
#
_symmetry.space_group_name_H-M   'P 1'
#
loop_
_entity.id
_entity.type
_entity.pdbx_description
1 polymer ?
#
loop_
_entity_poly.entity_id
_entity_poly.type
_entity_poly.pdbx_seq_one_letter_code
_entity_poly.pdbx_strand_id
1 'polypeptide(L)'
;MKREVIYQAASLCLSYPDNAVLGAAPLIADALRESAPGAAASFAPLLTWWAETPTEQVRVAYVETFDMSKRHALYLSYWTDGDTRRRGMVLADLKQRYRDAGLALSGTGELPDHLPLVLEFA
;
A
#
# COMPACT_ATOMS: atom_id res chain seq x y z
N MET A 1 -16.14 -5.71 -5.17
CA MET A 1 -16.77 -6.17 -3.93
C MET A 1 -15.75 -6.66 -2.95
N LYS A 2 -15.71 -7.98 -2.62
CA LYS A 2 -14.71 -8.48 -1.64
C LYS A 2 -13.28 -8.13 -2.01
N ARG A 3 -12.92 -8.32 -3.29
CA ARG A 3 -11.58 -8.04 -3.80
C ARG A 3 -11.20 -6.57 -3.64
N GLU A 4 -12.13 -5.69 -3.96
CA GLU A 4 -11.89 -4.24 -3.89
C GLU A 4 -11.65 -3.78 -2.45
N VAL A 5 -12.42 -4.31 -1.50
CA VAL A 5 -12.24 -4.01 -0.08
C VAL A 5 -10.88 -4.51 0.40
N ILE A 6 -10.47 -5.71 0.01
CA ILE A 6 -9.16 -6.27 0.37
C ILE A 6 -8.04 -5.41 -0.21
N TYR A 7 -8.14 -4.99 -1.46
CA TYR A 7 -7.11 -4.15 -2.09
C TYR A 7 -7.01 -2.78 -1.43
N GLN A 8 -8.12 -2.16 -1.09
CA GLN A 8 -8.12 -0.88 -0.37
C GLN A 8 -7.52 -1.01 1.02
N ALA A 9 -7.88 -2.07 1.74
CA ALA A 9 -7.31 -2.35 3.06
C ALA A 9 -5.79 -2.56 2.98
N ALA A 10 -5.34 -3.35 2.01
CA ALA A 10 -3.92 -3.61 1.81
C ALA A 10 -3.17 -2.34 1.41
N SER A 11 -3.76 -1.49 0.55
CA SER A 11 -3.18 -0.21 0.17
C SER A 11 -2.91 0.66 1.39
N LEU A 12 -3.89 0.78 2.28
CA LEU A 12 -3.74 1.57 3.51
C LEU A 12 -2.71 0.95 4.47
N CYS A 13 -2.72 -0.37 4.62
CA CYS A 13 -1.80 -1.07 5.52
C CYS A 13 -0.34 -1.03 5.03
N LEU A 14 -0.12 -0.88 3.73
CA LEU A 14 1.21 -0.77 3.13
C LEU A 14 1.66 0.68 2.92
N SER A 15 0.82 1.65 3.25
CA SER A 15 1.16 3.06 3.21
C SER A 15 1.90 3.47 4.49
N TYR A 16 2.67 4.56 4.40
CA TYR A 16 3.32 5.10 5.59
C TYR A 16 2.25 5.41 6.65
N PRO A 17 2.41 4.91 7.89
CA PRO A 17 1.35 5.00 8.91
C PRO A 17 1.27 6.40 9.53
N ASP A 18 0.77 7.35 8.75
CA ASP A 18 0.47 8.69 9.25
C ASP A 18 -0.83 8.68 10.09
N ASN A 19 -1.23 9.84 10.58
CA ASN A 19 -2.41 9.94 11.43
C ASN A 19 -3.69 9.48 10.71
N ALA A 20 -3.82 9.77 9.42
CA ALA A 20 -4.98 9.37 8.64
C ALA A 20 -5.07 7.85 8.49
N VAL A 21 -3.94 7.21 8.18
CA VAL A 21 -3.87 5.75 8.03
C VAL A 21 -4.15 5.05 9.35
N LEU A 22 -3.50 5.47 10.43
CA LEU A 22 -3.70 4.86 11.74
C LEU A 22 -5.12 5.10 12.26
N GLY A 23 -5.68 6.29 12.00
CA GLY A 23 -7.06 6.61 12.37
C GLY A 23 -8.10 5.81 11.59
N ALA A 24 -7.75 5.30 10.42
CA ALA A 24 -8.65 4.48 9.62
C ALA A 24 -8.70 3.00 10.07
N ALA A 25 -7.85 2.57 11.00
CA ALA A 25 -7.77 1.17 11.41
C ALA A 25 -9.12 0.56 11.84
N PRO A 26 -9.95 1.21 12.67
CA PRO A 26 -11.27 0.67 13.01
C PRO A 26 -12.18 0.50 11.79
N LEU A 27 -12.15 1.46 10.87
CA LEU A 27 -12.93 1.41 9.63
C LEU A 27 -12.48 0.26 8.74
N ILE A 28 -11.16 0.05 8.62
CA ILE A 28 -10.59 -1.07 7.87
C ILE A 28 -11.08 -2.40 8.46
N ALA A 29 -10.98 -2.55 9.77
CA ALA A 29 -11.41 -3.76 10.46
C ALA A 29 -12.90 -4.05 10.22
N ASP A 30 -13.75 -3.04 10.34
CA ASP A 30 -15.20 -3.18 10.15
C ASP A 30 -15.55 -3.54 8.70
N ALA A 31 -14.94 -2.86 7.74
CA ALA A 31 -15.18 -3.11 6.32
C ALA A 31 -14.77 -4.54 5.93
N LEU A 32 -13.64 -5.02 6.44
CA LEU A 32 -13.18 -6.39 6.17
C LEU A 32 -14.12 -7.43 6.80
N ARG A 33 -14.57 -7.20 8.03
CA ARG A 33 -15.51 -8.13 8.68
C ARG A 33 -16.81 -8.25 7.91
N GLU A 34 -17.31 -7.16 7.37
CA GLU A 34 -18.56 -7.17 6.60
C GLU A 34 -18.40 -7.81 5.23
N SER A 35 -17.34 -7.48 4.51
CA SER A 35 -17.20 -7.83 3.10
C SER A 35 -16.28 -9.01 2.83
N ALA A 36 -15.34 -9.29 3.72
CA ALA A 36 -14.32 -10.33 3.51
C ALA A 36 -13.83 -10.89 4.85
N PRO A 37 -14.71 -11.60 5.61
CA PRO A 37 -14.35 -12.07 6.96
C PRO A 37 -13.14 -12.99 7.01
N GLY A 38 -12.89 -13.78 5.97
CA GLY A 38 -11.68 -14.60 5.88
C GLY A 38 -10.42 -13.77 5.82
N ALA A 39 -10.43 -12.66 5.05
CA ALA A 39 -9.31 -11.74 4.98
C ALA A 39 -9.15 -10.94 6.27
N ALA A 40 -10.25 -10.62 6.95
CA ALA A 40 -10.21 -9.88 8.21
C ALA A 40 -9.29 -10.54 9.23
N ALA A 41 -9.32 -11.86 9.32
CA ALA A 41 -8.46 -12.61 10.22
C ALA A 41 -6.96 -12.44 9.89
N SER A 42 -6.63 -12.31 8.62
CA SER A 42 -5.24 -12.09 8.18
C SER A 42 -4.73 -10.69 8.49
N PHE A 43 -5.59 -9.69 8.46
CA PHE A 43 -5.23 -8.29 8.77
C PHE A 43 -5.20 -8.01 10.28
N ALA A 44 -5.92 -8.79 11.07
CA ALA A 44 -6.09 -8.52 12.50
C ALA A 44 -4.78 -8.36 13.29
N PRO A 45 -3.75 -9.20 13.09
CA PRO A 45 -2.48 -9.03 13.81
C PRO A 45 -1.83 -7.67 13.61
N LEU A 46 -1.83 -7.15 12.38
CA LEU A 46 -1.26 -5.85 12.07
C LEU A 46 -2.06 -4.73 12.74
N LEU A 47 -3.38 -4.77 12.61
CA LEU A 47 -4.25 -3.74 13.17
C LEU A 47 -4.17 -3.71 14.70
N THR A 48 -4.09 -4.87 15.33
CA THR A 48 -3.90 -4.99 16.78
C THR A 48 -2.55 -4.41 17.19
N TRP A 49 -1.49 -4.72 16.45
CA TRP A 49 -0.16 -4.19 16.72
C TRP A 49 -0.14 -2.66 16.61
N TRP A 50 -0.81 -2.09 15.61
CA TRP A 50 -0.94 -0.65 15.49
C TRP A 50 -1.62 -0.03 16.71
N ALA A 51 -2.68 -0.68 17.21
CA ALA A 51 -3.45 -0.17 18.35
C ALA A 51 -2.65 -0.22 19.66
N GLU A 52 -1.76 -1.20 19.81
CA GLU A 52 -1.01 -1.44 21.05
C GLU A 52 0.38 -0.80 21.06
N THR A 53 0.85 -0.30 19.93
CA THR A 53 2.21 0.20 19.80
C THR A 53 2.22 1.72 19.67
N PRO A 54 3.15 2.42 20.33
CA PRO A 54 3.30 3.87 20.15
C PRO A 54 3.48 4.23 18.68
N THR A 55 2.79 5.26 18.24
CA THR A 55 2.77 5.70 16.84
C THR A 55 4.16 5.87 16.25
N GLU A 56 5.08 6.46 16.99
CA GLU A 56 6.45 6.68 16.51
C GLU A 56 7.17 5.37 16.23
N GLN A 57 6.97 4.36 17.09
CA GLN A 57 7.57 3.05 16.88
C GLN A 57 6.98 2.33 15.66
N VAL A 58 5.68 2.50 15.41
CA VAL A 58 5.04 1.98 14.21
C VAL A 58 5.68 2.60 12.96
N ARG A 59 5.90 3.89 12.96
CA ARG A 59 6.51 4.61 11.83
C ARG A 59 7.96 4.22 11.59
N VAL A 60 8.74 4.06 12.65
CA VAL A 60 10.13 3.60 12.54
C VAL A 60 10.18 2.19 11.95
N ALA A 61 9.33 1.30 12.42
CA ALA A 61 9.26 -0.06 11.90
C ALA A 61 8.91 -0.09 10.41
N TYR A 62 8.00 0.78 9.98
CA TYR A 62 7.64 0.91 8.56
C TYR A 62 8.86 1.31 7.71
N VAL A 63 9.56 2.35 8.12
CA VAL A 63 10.74 2.84 7.39
C VAL A 63 11.82 1.76 7.32
N GLU A 64 12.11 1.10 8.44
CA GLU A 64 13.11 0.03 8.47
C GLU A 64 12.74 -1.16 7.60
N THR A 65 11.45 -1.51 7.56
CA THR A 65 10.97 -2.66 6.79
C THR A 65 10.95 -2.37 5.29
N PHE A 66 10.38 -1.24 4.89
CA PHE A 66 10.08 -0.98 3.48
C PHE A 66 11.07 -0.05 2.80
N ASP A 67 11.51 1.00 3.47
CA ASP A 67 12.36 2.01 2.83
C ASP A 67 13.84 1.67 2.91
N MET A 68 14.26 0.96 3.95
CA MET A 68 15.67 0.65 4.20
C MET A 68 16.03 -0.79 3.88
N SER A 69 15.09 -1.61 3.45
CA SER A 69 15.32 -3.02 3.10
C SER A 69 14.91 -3.29 1.66
N LYS A 70 15.85 -3.71 0.83
CA LYS A 70 15.58 -4.11 -0.55
C LYS A 70 14.68 -5.34 -0.65
N ARG A 71 14.66 -6.17 0.41
CA ARG A 71 13.85 -7.39 0.45
C ARG A 71 12.35 -7.09 0.51
N HIS A 72 11.98 -5.90 0.98
CA HIS A 72 10.59 -5.53 1.21
C HIS A 72 10.20 -4.28 0.42
N ALA A 73 10.92 -3.97 -0.67
CA ALA A 73 10.62 -2.81 -1.50
C ALA A 73 9.18 -2.88 -2.04
N LEU A 74 8.47 -1.75 -1.96
CA LEU A 74 7.06 -1.65 -2.35
C LEU A 74 6.87 -1.19 -3.80
N TYR A 75 7.87 -1.41 -4.67
CA TYR A 75 7.81 -1.02 -6.08
C TYR A 75 7.81 -2.26 -6.96
N LEU A 76 6.69 -2.51 -7.65
CA LEU A 76 6.49 -3.74 -8.42
C LEU A 76 7.54 -3.97 -9.48
N SER A 77 7.89 -2.93 -10.26
CA SER A 77 8.85 -3.08 -11.34
C SER A 77 10.27 -3.38 -10.84
N TYR A 78 10.57 -3.05 -9.58
CA TYR A 78 11.84 -3.41 -8.95
C TYR A 78 12.02 -4.93 -8.90
N TRP A 79 10.94 -5.66 -8.59
CA TRP A 79 10.96 -7.11 -8.47
C TRP A 79 11.02 -7.83 -9.81
N THR A 80 10.46 -7.21 -10.88
CA THR A 80 10.43 -7.79 -12.22
C THR A 80 11.60 -7.34 -13.09
N ASP A 81 11.99 -6.08 -13.02
CA ASP A 81 12.95 -5.45 -13.95
C ASP A 81 14.19 -4.88 -13.25
N GLY A 82 14.20 -4.80 -11.92
CA GLY A 82 15.31 -4.23 -11.16
C GLY A 82 15.57 -2.76 -11.51
N ASP A 83 16.83 -2.34 -11.42
CA ASP A 83 17.26 -0.97 -11.76
C ASP A 83 17.78 -0.90 -13.20
N THR A 84 16.95 -1.27 -14.18
CA THR A 84 17.31 -1.31 -15.59
C THR A 84 16.58 -0.23 -16.39
N ARG A 85 17.02 -0.03 -17.66
CA ARG A 85 16.32 0.85 -18.60
C ARG A 85 14.88 0.40 -18.83
N ARG A 86 14.66 -0.90 -18.82
CA ARG A 86 13.34 -1.49 -19.01
C ARG A 86 12.38 -1.02 -17.94
N ARG A 87 12.86 -0.84 -16.71
CA ARG A 87 12.03 -0.32 -15.63
C ARG A 87 11.47 1.06 -15.94
N GLY A 88 12.28 1.94 -16.55
CA GLY A 88 11.82 3.27 -16.99
C GLY A 88 10.64 3.19 -17.96
N MET A 89 10.69 2.24 -18.90
CA MET A 89 9.60 2.03 -19.86
C MET A 89 8.34 1.49 -19.16
N VAL A 90 8.50 0.55 -18.23
CA VAL A 90 7.39 -0.01 -17.46
C VAL A 90 6.71 1.07 -16.63
N LEU A 91 7.49 1.93 -15.99
CA LEU A 91 6.95 3.04 -15.18
C LEU A 91 6.18 4.04 -16.05
N ALA A 92 6.70 4.37 -17.24
CA ALA A 92 6.03 5.28 -18.16
C ALA A 92 4.70 4.70 -18.67
N ASP A 93 4.68 3.41 -19.00
CA ASP A 93 3.47 2.71 -19.43
C ASP A 93 2.41 2.70 -18.32
N LEU A 94 2.80 2.40 -17.09
CA LEU A 94 1.91 2.38 -15.95
C LEU A 94 1.31 3.77 -15.68
N LYS A 95 2.13 4.80 -15.78
CA LYS A 95 1.69 6.19 -15.63
C LYS A 95 0.65 6.56 -16.70
N GLN A 96 0.84 6.09 -17.93
CA GLN A 96 -0.11 6.32 -19.01
C GLN A 96 -1.44 5.61 -18.74
N ARG A 97 -1.41 4.40 -18.19
CA ARG A 97 -2.64 3.68 -17.81
C ARG A 97 -3.45 4.43 -16.76
N TYR A 98 -2.78 5.05 -15.80
CA TYR A 98 -3.46 5.88 -14.80
C TYR A 98 -4.11 7.10 -15.46
N ARG A 99 -3.44 7.77 -16.39
CA ARG A 99 -4.01 8.91 -17.12
C ARG A 99 -5.22 8.49 -17.94
N ASP A 100 -5.13 7.38 -18.64
CA ASP A 100 -6.22 6.84 -19.47
C ASP A 100 -7.46 6.50 -18.63
N ALA A 101 -7.27 6.15 -17.37
CA ALA A 101 -8.34 5.91 -16.41
C ALA A 101 -8.83 7.17 -15.70
N GLY A 102 -8.28 8.35 -16.06
CA GLY A 102 -8.69 9.63 -15.47
C GLY A 102 -8.03 9.95 -14.14
N LEU A 103 -6.95 9.24 -13.78
CA LEU A 103 -6.24 9.44 -12.51
C LEU A 103 -4.97 10.26 -12.71
N ALA A 104 -4.72 11.19 -11.78
CA ALA A 104 -3.53 12.01 -11.76
C ALA A 104 -2.62 11.61 -10.59
N LEU A 105 -1.31 11.58 -10.84
CA LEU A 105 -0.31 11.24 -9.82
C LEU A 105 0.28 12.47 -9.14
N SER A 106 -0.32 13.63 -9.31
CA SER A 106 0.18 14.89 -8.75
C SER A 106 0.21 14.85 -7.22
N GLY A 107 1.30 15.32 -6.63
CA GLY A 107 1.43 15.50 -5.20
C GLY A 107 1.83 14.27 -4.39
N THR A 108 1.99 13.10 -5.01
CA THR A 108 2.34 11.89 -4.27
C THR A 108 3.84 11.76 -4.00
N GLY A 109 4.68 12.25 -4.89
CA GLY A 109 6.12 12.04 -4.82
C GLY A 109 6.55 10.59 -5.03
N GLU A 110 5.61 9.68 -5.23
CA GLU A 110 5.88 8.26 -5.38
C GLU A 110 5.91 7.84 -6.85
N LEU A 111 6.64 6.77 -7.15
CA LEU A 111 6.68 6.20 -8.50
C LEU A 111 5.36 5.48 -8.81
N PRO A 112 4.97 5.40 -10.10
CA PRO A 112 3.69 4.79 -10.50
C PRO A 112 3.49 3.34 -10.06
N ASP A 113 4.56 2.58 -9.84
CA ASP A 113 4.52 1.18 -9.44
C ASP A 113 4.58 0.97 -7.92
N HIS A 114 4.48 2.04 -7.14
CA HIS A 114 4.40 1.93 -5.68
C HIS A 114 3.19 1.09 -5.32
N LEU A 115 3.39 0.00 -4.59
CA LEU A 115 2.37 -1.02 -4.38
C LEU A 115 1.07 -0.47 -3.76
N PRO A 116 1.10 0.40 -2.73
CA PRO A 116 -0.14 0.98 -2.23
C PRO A 116 -0.94 1.71 -3.30
N LEU A 117 -0.28 2.42 -4.21
CA LEU A 117 -0.92 3.14 -5.30
C LEU A 117 -1.55 2.18 -6.32
N VAL A 118 -0.82 1.12 -6.68
CA VAL A 118 -1.32 0.08 -7.59
C VAL A 118 -2.56 -0.60 -7.02
N LEU A 119 -2.54 -0.92 -5.73
CA LEU A 119 -3.68 -1.56 -5.06
C LEU A 119 -4.89 -0.63 -4.98
N GLU A 120 -4.66 0.65 -4.77
CA GLU A 120 -5.73 1.65 -4.79
C GLU A 120 -6.37 1.75 -6.16
N PHE A 121 -5.56 1.73 -7.23
CA PHE A 121 -6.03 1.76 -8.61
C PHE A 121 -6.81 0.50 -9.00
N ALA A 122 -6.34 -0.64 -8.54
CA ALA A 122 -6.98 -1.92 -8.84
C ALA A 122 -8.38 -2.01 -8.22
#